data_d34938fc8cff6b32612566b70b809258
#
_entry.id   d34938fc8cff6b32612566b70b809258
#
_cell.length_a   1.000
_cell.length_b   1.000
_cell.length_c   1.000
_cell.angle_alpha   90.00
_cell.angle_beta   90.00
_cell.angle_gamma   90.00
#
_symmetry.space_group_name_H-M   'P 1'
#
loop_
_entity.id
_entity.type
_entity.pdbx_description
1 polymer ?
#
loop_
_entity_poly.entity_id
_entity_poly.type
_entity_poly.pdbx_seq_one_letter_code
_entity_poly.pdbx_strand_id
1 'polypeptide(L)'
;MDTPSRISTKLKSLFPKGGSSRWITRERPKIDRIACPWLVLRFIDPKAEFLYVPPERVIAEGREHGAEPYDIPGVHFSHNGERCSFDAFIEEFALRDEALERVALIVRGADTGAPTLAPEAAGLLAISLGLSQMHDDDHAMLQVGLIVYDALYAWARHASGERHGWPPAGFGQVA
;
A
#
# COMPACT_ATOMS: atom_id res chain seq x y z
N MET A 1 24.38 -4.74 -3.69
CA MET A 1 23.33 -4.83 -4.74
C MET A 1 22.41 -3.65 -4.49
N ASP A 2 22.20 -2.80 -5.47
CA ASP A 2 21.32 -1.64 -5.34
C ASP A 2 19.82 -2.03 -5.27
N THR A 3 18.99 -1.11 -4.79
CA THR A 3 17.55 -1.37 -4.61
C THR A 3 16.85 -1.84 -5.90
N PRO A 4 17.04 -1.22 -7.08
CA PRO A 4 16.42 -1.67 -8.32
C PRO A 4 16.79 -3.10 -8.72
N SER A 5 18.04 -3.51 -8.52
CA SER A 5 18.51 -4.87 -8.81
C SER A 5 17.86 -5.90 -7.88
N ARG A 6 17.67 -5.56 -6.60
CA ARG A 6 16.99 -6.43 -5.62
C ARG A 6 15.51 -6.60 -5.96
N ILE A 7 14.81 -5.52 -6.29
CA ILE A 7 13.40 -5.56 -6.71
C ILE A 7 13.25 -6.46 -7.94
N SER A 8 14.05 -6.26 -8.98
CA SER A 8 14.00 -7.07 -10.20
C SER A 8 14.25 -8.56 -9.92
N THR A 9 15.23 -8.88 -9.08
CA THR A 9 15.53 -10.27 -8.70
C THR A 9 14.35 -10.90 -7.95
N LYS A 10 13.75 -10.17 -7.02
CA LYS A 10 12.61 -10.65 -6.23
C LYS A 10 11.37 -10.86 -7.10
N LEU A 11 11.06 -9.90 -7.98
CA LEU A 11 9.93 -10.05 -8.92
C LEU A 11 10.10 -11.28 -9.81
N LYS A 12 11.31 -11.52 -10.33
CA LYS A 12 11.59 -12.74 -11.12
C LYS A 12 11.42 -14.04 -10.33
N SER A 13 11.72 -14.01 -9.03
CA SER A 13 11.50 -15.17 -8.14
C SER A 13 10.02 -15.43 -7.89
N LEU A 14 9.23 -14.38 -7.66
CA LEU A 14 7.79 -14.49 -7.42
C LEU A 14 7.01 -14.79 -8.71
N PHE A 15 7.42 -14.18 -9.82
CA PHE A 15 6.75 -14.28 -11.12
C PHE A 15 7.70 -14.80 -12.20
N PRO A 16 8.08 -16.09 -12.17
CA PRO A 16 9.12 -16.67 -13.05
C PRO A 16 8.72 -16.70 -14.52
N LYS A 17 7.44 -16.60 -14.85
CA LYS A 17 6.96 -16.53 -16.24
C LYS A 17 7.20 -15.16 -16.88
N GLY A 18 7.64 -14.16 -16.09
CA GLY A 18 7.82 -12.78 -16.53
C GLY A 18 6.49 -12.06 -16.80
N GLY A 19 6.59 -10.81 -17.26
CA GLY A 19 5.44 -9.92 -17.45
C GLY A 19 5.22 -9.03 -16.23
N SER A 20 4.04 -8.40 -16.16
CA SER A 20 3.60 -7.66 -14.98
C SER A 20 3.36 -8.57 -13.79
N SER A 21 3.66 -8.09 -12.59
CA SER A 21 3.34 -8.83 -11.37
C SER A 21 1.81 -8.83 -11.15
N ARG A 22 1.30 -9.95 -10.64
CA ARG A 22 -0.12 -10.11 -10.31
C ARG A 22 -0.30 -10.39 -8.85
N TRP A 23 -1.20 -9.66 -8.25
CA TRP A 23 -1.47 -9.72 -6.82
C TRP A 23 -2.95 -9.96 -6.59
N ILE A 24 -3.29 -10.75 -5.58
CA ILE A 24 -4.67 -11.11 -5.30
C ILE A 24 -4.99 -11.01 -3.81
N THR A 25 -6.16 -10.46 -3.50
CA THR A 25 -6.65 -10.38 -2.12
C THR A 25 -8.18 -10.40 -2.09
N ARG A 26 -8.72 -10.21 -0.90
CA ARG A 26 -10.17 -10.17 -0.66
C ARG A 26 -10.79 -8.91 -1.27
N GLU A 27 -11.98 -9.05 -1.82
CA GLU A 27 -12.85 -7.96 -2.25
C GLU A 27 -13.16 -6.96 -1.13
N ARG A 28 -13.76 -5.83 -1.46
CA ARG A 28 -14.07 -4.71 -0.55
C ARG A 28 -12.81 -4.22 0.18
N PRO A 29 -11.78 -3.76 -0.55
CA PRO A 29 -10.48 -3.41 0.02
C PRO A 29 -10.60 -2.22 0.98
N LYS A 30 -9.79 -2.27 2.04
CA LYS A 30 -9.60 -1.17 3.00
C LYS A 30 -8.13 -1.17 3.40
N ILE A 31 -7.63 -0.02 3.77
CA ILE A 31 -6.28 0.24 4.30
C ILE A 31 -5.19 -0.57 3.58
N ASP A 32 -4.74 -1.70 4.12
CA ASP A 32 -3.66 -2.51 3.54
C ASP A 32 -3.94 -2.99 2.12
N ARG A 33 -5.20 -3.33 1.81
CA ARG A 33 -5.60 -3.80 0.47
C ARG A 33 -5.69 -2.68 -0.58
N ILE A 34 -5.42 -1.43 -0.17
CA ILE A 34 -5.21 -0.27 -1.04
C ILE A 34 -3.77 0.24 -0.91
N ALA A 35 -3.21 0.26 0.30
CA ALA A 35 -1.85 0.70 0.56
C ALA A 35 -0.81 -0.19 -0.13
N CYS A 36 -0.97 -1.52 -0.06
CA CYS A 36 -0.06 -2.46 -0.71
C CYS A 36 -0.06 -2.29 -2.24
N PRO A 37 -1.22 -2.24 -2.94
CA PRO A 37 -1.26 -1.86 -4.36
C PRO A 37 -0.58 -0.54 -4.68
N TRP A 38 -0.80 0.50 -3.88
CA TRP A 38 -0.12 1.79 -4.06
C TRP A 38 1.41 1.63 -3.97
N LEU A 39 1.90 0.93 -2.93
CA LEU A 39 3.32 0.68 -2.73
C LEU A 39 3.92 -0.09 -3.91
N VAL A 40 3.24 -1.13 -4.36
CA VAL A 40 3.68 -1.94 -5.51
C VAL A 40 3.76 -1.09 -6.76
N LEU A 41 2.72 -0.34 -7.09
CA LEU A 41 2.68 0.49 -8.31
C LEU A 41 3.69 1.64 -8.31
N ARG A 42 4.03 2.20 -7.15
CA ARG A 42 4.94 3.37 -7.07
C ARG A 42 6.40 2.99 -6.90
N PHE A 43 6.70 1.86 -6.25
CA PHE A 43 8.06 1.52 -5.83
C PHE A 43 8.58 0.19 -6.37
N ILE A 44 7.71 -0.71 -6.85
CA ILE A 44 8.09 -2.09 -7.18
C ILE A 44 7.83 -2.41 -8.65
N ASP A 45 6.59 -2.35 -9.09
CA ASP A 45 6.18 -2.66 -10.47
C ASP A 45 5.04 -1.73 -10.92
N PRO A 46 5.31 -0.71 -11.75
CA PRO A 46 4.29 0.23 -12.20
C PRO A 46 3.25 -0.39 -13.15
N LYS A 47 3.44 -1.64 -13.56
CA LYS A 47 2.51 -2.39 -14.42
C LYS A 47 1.78 -3.50 -13.67
N ALA A 48 1.90 -3.55 -12.34
CA ALA A 48 1.26 -4.57 -11.52
C ALA A 48 -0.25 -4.61 -11.72
N GLU A 49 -0.81 -5.81 -11.70
CA GLU A 49 -2.24 -6.09 -11.79
C GLU A 49 -2.76 -6.59 -10.44
N PHE A 50 -3.97 -6.18 -10.06
CA PHE A 50 -4.59 -6.56 -8.80
C PHE A 50 -5.93 -7.23 -9.04
N LEU A 51 -6.17 -8.34 -8.32
CA LEU A 51 -7.40 -9.11 -8.35
C LEU A 51 -8.07 -9.04 -6.97
N TYR A 52 -9.34 -8.72 -6.95
CA TYR A 52 -10.19 -8.70 -5.77
C TYR A 52 -11.26 -9.77 -5.90
N VAL A 53 -11.30 -10.71 -4.96
CA VAL A 53 -12.18 -11.88 -5.04
C VAL A 53 -12.77 -12.21 -3.65
N PRO A 54 -13.85 -12.99 -3.56
CA PRO A 54 -14.34 -13.49 -2.29
C PRO A 54 -13.24 -14.17 -1.47
N PRO A 55 -13.22 -14.01 -0.13
CA PRO A 55 -12.11 -14.49 0.72
C PRO A 55 -11.73 -15.95 0.53
N GLU A 56 -12.71 -16.82 0.35
CA GLU A 56 -12.55 -18.27 0.17
C GLU A 56 -11.93 -18.66 -1.19
N ARG A 57 -11.92 -17.73 -2.16
CA ARG A 57 -11.42 -17.95 -3.52
C ARG A 57 -9.99 -17.47 -3.72
N VAL A 58 -9.44 -16.64 -2.82
CA VAL A 58 -8.13 -15.98 -3.00
C VAL A 58 -7.01 -16.99 -3.31
N ILE A 59 -6.91 -18.08 -2.56
CA ILE A 59 -5.83 -19.06 -2.76
C ILE A 59 -6.03 -19.84 -4.05
N ALA A 60 -7.24 -20.25 -4.38
CA ALA A 60 -7.52 -21.03 -5.58
C ALA A 60 -7.30 -20.20 -6.85
N GLU A 61 -7.86 -19.00 -6.91
CA GLU A 61 -7.70 -18.09 -8.05
C GLU A 61 -6.28 -17.53 -8.17
N GLY A 62 -5.60 -17.32 -7.03
CA GLY A 62 -4.19 -16.94 -7.03
C GLY A 62 -3.33 -17.94 -7.79
N ARG A 63 -3.54 -19.23 -7.57
CA ARG A 63 -2.85 -20.32 -8.29
C ARG A 63 -3.25 -20.37 -9.77
N GLU A 64 -4.52 -20.22 -10.06
CA GLU A 64 -5.05 -20.27 -11.43
C GLU A 64 -4.51 -19.12 -12.30
N HIS A 65 -4.50 -17.92 -11.75
CA HIS A 65 -4.06 -16.69 -12.46
C HIS A 65 -2.56 -16.39 -12.31
N GLY A 66 -1.82 -17.19 -11.52
CA GLY A 66 -0.42 -16.93 -11.22
C GLY A 66 -0.23 -15.61 -10.46
N ALA A 67 -1.17 -15.31 -9.57
CA ALA A 67 -1.16 -14.11 -8.74
C ALA A 67 -0.70 -14.42 -7.31
N GLU A 68 0.16 -13.59 -6.75
CA GLU A 68 0.65 -13.74 -5.39
C GLU A 68 -0.39 -13.20 -4.39
N PRO A 69 -0.82 -14.01 -3.42
CA PRO A 69 -1.81 -13.58 -2.44
C PRO A 69 -1.20 -12.66 -1.38
N TYR A 70 -1.98 -11.65 -0.96
CA TYR A 70 -1.59 -10.75 0.12
C TYR A 70 -2.78 -10.41 1.04
N ASP A 71 -2.45 -9.95 2.24
CA ASP A 71 -3.39 -9.53 3.28
C ASP A 71 -4.48 -10.57 3.61
N ILE A 72 -4.06 -11.84 3.70
CA ILE A 72 -4.85 -12.95 4.24
C ILE A 72 -4.00 -13.80 5.18
N PRO A 73 -4.58 -14.50 6.16
CA PRO A 73 -3.83 -15.36 7.06
C PRO A 73 -3.06 -16.47 6.33
N GLY A 74 -1.83 -16.72 6.78
CA GLY A 74 -1.02 -17.85 6.31
C GLY A 74 -0.27 -17.66 4.98
N VAL A 75 -0.29 -16.44 4.42
CA VAL A 75 0.53 -16.10 3.24
C VAL A 75 1.72 -15.23 3.62
N HIS A 76 2.69 -15.16 2.70
CA HIS A 76 3.94 -14.43 2.94
C HIS A 76 3.74 -12.93 3.14
N PHE A 77 2.94 -12.29 2.29
CA PHE A 77 2.64 -10.86 2.34
C PHE A 77 1.43 -10.57 3.23
N SER A 78 1.54 -10.86 4.53
CA SER A 78 0.47 -10.72 5.49
C SER A 78 0.96 -10.16 6.82
N HIS A 79 0.04 -9.98 7.76
CA HIS A 79 0.36 -9.54 9.11
C HIS A 79 1.34 -10.50 9.80
N ASN A 80 2.29 -9.91 10.54
CA ASN A 80 3.22 -10.65 11.37
C ASN A 80 3.42 -9.92 12.71
N GLY A 81 2.86 -10.44 13.78
CA GLY A 81 2.82 -9.78 15.07
C GLY A 81 2.07 -8.44 14.99
N GLU A 82 2.72 -7.37 15.39
CA GLU A 82 2.17 -6.01 15.36
C GLU A 82 2.28 -5.33 13.98
N ARG A 83 2.92 -5.98 13.02
CA ARG A 83 3.15 -5.45 11.67
C ARG A 83 2.03 -5.85 10.74
N CYS A 84 1.62 -4.93 9.89
CA CYS A 84 0.60 -5.15 8.88
C CYS A 84 1.20 -5.61 7.54
N SER A 85 0.35 -5.93 6.56
CA SER A 85 0.81 -6.43 5.26
C SER A 85 1.67 -5.43 4.50
N PHE A 86 1.42 -4.14 4.66
CA PHE A 86 2.24 -3.07 4.09
C PHE A 86 3.70 -3.15 4.55
N ASP A 87 3.92 -3.43 5.83
CA ASP A 87 5.27 -3.64 6.39
C ASP A 87 5.97 -4.84 5.76
N ALA A 88 5.23 -5.93 5.51
CA ALA A 88 5.77 -7.12 4.88
C ALA A 88 6.32 -6.83 3.47
N PHE A 89 5.63 -6.00 2.69
CA PHE A 89 6.12 -5.55 1.38
C PHE A 89 7.39 -4.70 1.50
N ILE A 90 7.42 -3.73 2.42
CA ILE A 90 8.62 -2.89 2.66
C ILE A 90 9.84 -3.75 2.99
N GLU A 91 9.67 -4.72 3.86
CA GLU A 91 10.76 -5.63 4.26
C GLU A 91 11.22 -6.52 3.12
N GLU A 92 10.28 -7.17 2.42
CA GLU A 92 10.56 -8.12 1.37
C GLU A 92 11.33 -7.48 0.20
N PHE A 93 10.93 -6.26 -0.18
CA PHE A 93 11.60 -5.52 -1.25
C PHE A 93 12.72 -4.61 -0.76
N ALA A 94 13.02 -4.62 0.54
CA ALA A 94 14.06 -3.83 1.18
C ALA A 94 13.98 -2.34 0.82
N LEU A 95 12.76 -1.79 0.79
CA LEU A 95 12.53 -0.38 0.50
C LEU A 95 13.06 0.47 1.65
N ARG A 96 13.80 1.53 1.33
CA ARG A 96 14.41 2.44 2.31
C ARG A 96 14.11 3.87 1.89
N ASP A 97 13.16 4.49 2.57
CA ASP A 97 12.72 5.85 2.32
C ASP A 97 12.05 6.39 3.59
N GLU A 98 12.53 7.51 4.12
CA GLU A 98 12.02 8.06 5.39
C GLU A 98 10.55 8.47 5.34
N ALA A 99 10.09 8.99 4.21
CA ALA A 99 8.67 9.33 4.06
C ALA A 99 7.81 8.07 3.99
N LEU A 100 8.31 7.01 3.35
CA LEU A 100 7.65 5.72 3.32
C LEU A 100 7.56 5.07 4.71
N GLU A 101 8.60 5.22 5.54
CA GLU A 101 8.57 4.75 6.93
C GLU A 101 7.49 5.47 7.76
N ARG A 102 7.29 6.79 7.54
CA ARG A 102 6.18 7.55 8.16
C ARG A 102 4.82 7.06 7.68
N VAL A 103 4.65 6.86 6.38
CA VAL A 103 3.42 6.28 5.80
C VAL A 103 3.14 4.91 6.40
N ALA A 104 4.17 4.06 6.58
CA ALA A 104 4.02 2.73 7.18
C ALA A 104 3.49 2.78 8.62
N LEU A 105 3.94 3.74 9.44
CA LEU A 105 3.39 3.93 10.79
C LEU A 105 1.92 4.32 10.77
N ILE A 106 1.52 5.19 9.84
CA ILE A 106 0.12 5.63 9.68
C ILE A 106 -0.76 4.47 9.22
N VAL A 107 -0.31 3.74 8.19
CA VAL A 107 -1.02 2.55 7.65
C VAL A 107 -1.19 1.51 8.75
N ARG A 108 -0.10 1.15 9.44
CA ARG A 108 -0.13 0.18 10.54
C ARG A 108 -1.10 0.62 11.64
N GLY A 109 -1.05 1.88 12.06
CA GLY A 109 -1.93 2.41 13.09
C GLY A 109 -3.41 2.33 12.69
N ALA A 110 -3.72 2.59 11.42
CA ALA A 110 -5.07 2.51 10.89
C ALA A 110 -5.55 1.06 10.74
N ASP A 111 -4.66 0.16 10.29
CA ASP A 111 -5.02 -1.22 9.93
C ASP A 111 -5.09 -2.16 11.15
N THR A 112 -4.20 -1.98 12.12
CA THR A 112 -4.12 -2.84 13.31
C THR A 112 -4.94 -2.33 14.50
N GLY A 113 -5.69 -1.23 14.34
CA GLY A 113 -6.46 -0.63 15.43
C GLY A 113 -5.59 0.03 16.51
N ALA A 114 -4.38 0.46 16.16
CA ALA A 114 -3.43 1.13 17.03
C ALA A 114 -3.21 2.62 16.64
N PRO A 115 -4.26 3.48 16.69
CA PRO A 115 -4.21 4.84 16.18
C PRO A 115 -3.20 5.74 16.90
N THR A 116 -2.68 5.30 18.04
CA THR A 116 -1.65 6.03 18.81
C THR A 116 -0.25 5.94 18.16
N LEU A 117 -0.05 5.06 17.18
CA LEU A 117 1.22 4.96 16.44
C LEU A 117 1.52 6.20 15.61
N ALA A 118 0.48 6.82 15.05
CA ALA A 118 0.58 8.07 14.31
C ALA A 118 -0.74 8.85 14.42
N PRO A 119 -0.72 10.17 14.66
CA PRO A 119 -1.94 10.99 14.79
C PRO A 119 -2.84 10.92 13.55
N GLU A 120 -2.26 10.74 12.36
CA GLU A 120 -2.95 10.68 11.07
C GLU A 120 -3.68 9.34 10.84
N ALA A 121 -3.38 8.29 11.61
CA ALA A 121 -3.94 6.96 11.43
C ALA A 121 -5.47 6.93 11.52
N ALA A 122 -6.05 7.65 12.48
CA ALA A 122 -7.51 7.77 12.62
C ALA A 122 -8.17 8.44 11.41
N GLY A 123 -7.51 9.44 10.83
CA GLY A 123 -7.95 10.11 9.60
C GLY A 123 -7.92 9.18 8.39
N LEU A 124 -6.83 8.42 8.22
CA LEU A 124 -6.71 7.44 7.15
C LEU A 124 -7.78 6.34 7.27
N LEU A 125 -8.04 5.84 8.48
CA LEU A 125 -9.10 4.87 8.73
C LEU A 125 -10.47 5.43 8.31
N ALA A 126 -10.81 6.65 8.74
CA ALA A 126 -12.09 7.27 8.42
C ALA A 126 -12.27 7.46 6.90
N ILE A 127 -11.24 7.94 6.19
CA ILE A 127 -11.25 8.10 4.74
C ILE A 127 -11.41 6.74 4.05
N SER A 128 -10.65 5.72 4.47
CA SER A 128 -10.72 4.38 3.88
C SER A 128 -12.10 3.74 4.03
N LEU A 129 -12.72 3.90 5.20
CA LEU A 129 -14.10 3.44 5.43
C LEU A 129 -15.10 4.21 4.57
N GLY A 130 -14.93 5.53 4.44
CA GLY A 130 -15.77 6.38 3.58
C GLY A 130 -15.69 5.96 2.11
N LEU A 131 -14.49 5.75 1.57
CA LEU A 131 -14.29 5.26 0.20
C LEU A 131 -14.98 3.92 -0.03
N SER A 132 -14.92 3.00 0.94
CA SER A 132 -15.58 1.70 0.86
C SER A 132 -17.12 1.80 0.82
N GLN A 133 -17.70 2.90 1.31
CA GLN A 133 -19.13 3.16 1.22
C GLN A 133 -19.53 3.86 -0.09
N MET A 134 -18.60 4.58 -0.71
CA MET A 134 -18.86 5.35 -1.94
C MET A 134 -18.72 4.51 -3.21
N HIS A 135 -17.97 3.41 -3.17
CA HIS A 135 -17.63 2.60 -4.32
C HIS A 135 -18.05 1.14 -4.13
N ASP A 136 -18.82 0.62 -5.07
CA ASP A 136 -19.15 -0.81 -5.16
C ASP A 136 -18.11 -1.59 -5.99
N ASP A 137 -17.43 -0.91 -6.91
CA ASP A 137 -16.35 -1.48 -7.72
C ASP A 137 -15.00 -1.28 -7.03
N ASP A 138 -14.31 -2.39 -6.76
CA ASP A 138 -13.03 -2.41 -6.03
C ASP A 138 -11.88 -1.75 -6.80
N HIS A 139 -11.89 -1.84 -8.14
CA HIS A 139 -10.89 -1.17 -8.96
C HIS A 139 -11.14 0.34 -9.04
N ALA A 140 -12.38 0.78 -9.13
CA ALA A 140 -12.72 2.20 -9.06
C ALA A 140 -12.32 2.79 -7.70
N MET A 141 -12.58 2.05 -6.61
CA MET A 141 -12.13 2.43 -5.27
C MET A 141 -10.60 2.50 -5.18
N LEU A 142 -9.88 1.52 -5.75
CA LEU A 142 -8.42 1.53 -5.80
C LEU A 142 -7.89 2.80 -6.48
N GLN A 143 -8.45 3.20 -7.62
CA GLN A 143 -7.99 4.42 -8.34
C GLN A 143 -8.08 5.67 -7.47
N VAL A 144 -9.16 5.85 -6.72
CA VAL A 144 -9.28 6.97 -5.79
C VAL A 144 -8.33 6.82 -4.59
N GLY A 145 -8.22 5.61 -4.06
CA GLY A 145 -7.30 5.29 -2.98
C GLY A 145 -5.85 5.59 -3.32
N LEU A 146 -5.40 5.29 -4.54
CA LEU A 146 -4.04 5.63 -4.99
C LEU A 146 -3.73 7.13 -4.84
N ILE A 147 -4.69 8.00 -5.16
CA ILE A 147 -4.54 9.45 -5.02
C ILE A 147 -4.41 9.84 -3.54
N VAL A 148 -5.18 9.22 -2.66
CA VAL A 148 -5.09 9.46 -1.21
C VAL A 148 -3.69 9.11 -0.68
N TYR A 149 -3.14 7.96 -1.09
CA TYR A 149 -1.81 7.54 -0.67
C TYR A 149 -0.69 8.36 -1.33
N ASP A 150 -0.86 8.80 -2.57
CA ASP A 150 0.07 9.76 -3.21
C ASP A 150 0.13 11.07 -2.41
N ALA A 151 -1.03 11.61 -1.98
CA ALA A 151 -1.10 12.81 -1.17
C ALA A 151 -0.47 12.60 0.23
N LEU A 152 -0.73 11.45 0.87
CA LEU A 152 -0.16 11.11 2.17
C LEU A 152 1.38 11.01 2.09
N TYR A 153 1.90 10.37 1.05
CA TYR A 153 3.34 10.27 0.82
C TYR A 153 3.98 11.62 0.52
N ALA A 154 3.33 12.45 -0.30
CA ALA A 154 3.80 13.82 -0.58
C ALA A 154 3.85 14.66 0.70
N TRP A 155 2.83 14.58 1.55
CA TRP A 155 2.82 15.23 2.86
C TRP A 155 3.96 14.71 3.75
N ALA A 156 4.13 13.40 3.85
CA ALA A 156 5.19 12.79 4.66
C ALA A 156 6.58 13.24 4.22
N ARG A 157 6.76 13.47 2.93
CA ARG A 157 8.05 13.87 2.32
C ARG A 157 8.34 15.35 2.44
N HIS A 158 7.34 16.21 2.30
CA HIS A 158 7.55 17.65 2.10
C HIS A 158 6.89 18.54 3.13
N ALA A 159 5.84 18.09 3.82
CA ALA A 159 4.98 18.96 4.61
C ALA A 159 4.70 18.48 6.04
N SER A 160 5.31 17.38 6.49
CA SER A 160 5.03 16.81 7.82
C SER A 160 5.41 17.72 9.01
N GLY A 161 6.22 18.76 8.77
CA GLY A 161 6.56 19.79 9.76
C GLY A 161 5.71 21.05 9.67
N GLU A 162 4.82 21.16 8.70
CA GLU A 162 3.98 22.36 8.53
C GLU A 162 2.88 22.42 9.58
N ARG A 163 2.64 23.66 10.06
CA ARG A 163 1.49 23.99 10.88
C ARG A 163 0.47 24.73 10.03
N HIS A 164 -0.82 24.66 10.44
CA HIS A 164 -1.86 25.39 9.77
C HIS A 164 -1.54 26.89 9.74
N GLY A 165 -1.19 27.38 8.59
CA GLY A 165 -0.86 28.77 8.29
C GLY A 165 -0.93 29.00 6.77
N TRP A 166 -1.30 30.19 6.37
CA TRP A 166 -1.35 30.55 4.94
C TRP A 166 -0.48 31.78 4.67
N PRO A 167 0.38 31.78 3.65
CA PRO A 167 0.73 30.62 2.79
C PRO A 167 1.60 29.58 3.53
N PRO A 168 1.57 28.30 3.10
CA PRO A 168 2.48 27.28 3.64
C PRO A 168 3.93 27.71 3.48
N ALA A 169 4.80 27.28 4.42
CA ALA A 169 6.22 27.53 4.33
C ALA A 169 6.78 27.00 3.00
N GLY A 170 7.49 27.84 2.22
CA GLY A 170 8.04 27.49 0.92
C GLY A 170 7.08 27.67 -0.28
N PHE A 171 5.84 28.10 -0.07
CA PHE A 171 4.92 28.39 -1.17
C PHE A 171 5.39 29.66 -1.93
N GLY A 172 5.72 29.48 -3.22
CA GLY A 172 6.21 30.58 -4.06
C GLY A 172 7.73 30.61 -4.25
N GLN A 173 8.50 29.71 -3.65
CA GLN A 173 9.91 29.51 -3.95
C GLN A 173 10.06 28.48 -5.10
N VAL A 174 9.57 28.83 -6.28
CA VAL A 174 9.96 28.18 -7.51
C VAL A 174 11.12 29.01 -8.06
N ALA A 175 12.34 28.51 -7.89
CA ALA A 175 13.51 29.06 -8.56
C ALA A 175 13.58 28.54 -10.00
#